data_cb5dd45015fdd7606f3f8834f15d2b7e
#
_entry.id   cb5dd45015fdd7606f3f8834f15d2b7e
#
_cell.length_a   1.000
_cell.length_b   1.000
_cell.length_c   1.000
_cell.angle_alpha   90.00
_cell.angle_beta   90.00
_cell.angle_gamma   90.00
#
_symmetry.space_group_name_H-M   'P 1'
#
loop_
_entity.id
_entity.type
_entity.pdbx_description
1 polymer ?
#
loop_
_entity_poly.entity_id
_entity_poly.type
_entity_poly.pdbx_seq_one_letter_code
_entity_poly.pdbx_strand_id
1 'polypeptide(L)'
;KKEFKILLSRMKFDILLDTQQINDKIQLIITKAYEKYLANKSYKDSKTKIDKKKNLYAKKFANDSTIHISREGLFLGISKNKFVIKEFGKVQNSFAMDKVNRIIIEGKGLILSTDVIKKAVENSITIDFIDHNSISYASLITHKSTVTQNITKQAKVLETPLQLYLATQFIKGKAKNQINYLKYLDKYHKILDDKISNMENILEIKIPKALNISELMGYEGSISSIYWNSLRLVIEVPFEKRVTLGAKDIVNSSLNYAYAILYGRVQHFLVHAGLSLNISFLHSIDGNKPTLTFDMIEEFRTFIVDRTIVSMLNKNEPIKLGNDGLLTKSSRQLISKNIKEKLGSYTMWKKESIKIENIIQSQCYKLAQAIDDNTKLYKPFIGKY
;
A
#
# COMPACT_ATOMS: atom_id res chain seq x y z
N LYS A 1 32.44 17.47 18.81
CA LYS A 1 33.62 17.36 19.73
C LYS A 1 33.49 16.16 20.72
N LYS A 2 32.32 15.90 21.33
CA LYS A 2 32.13 14.80 22.29
C LYS A 2 32.22 13.41 21.64
N GLU A 3 31.61 13.22 20.45
CA GLU A 3 31.68 11.97 19.69
C GLU A 3 33.08 11.69 19.13
N PHE A 4 33.82 12.73 18.76
CA PHE A 4 35.20 12.60 18.30
C PHE A 4 36.16 12.14 19.42
N LYS A 5 35.95 12.62 20.66
CA LYS A 5 36.69 12.13 21.83
C LYS A 5 36.41 10.66 22.14
N ILE A 6 35.14 10.22 21.99
CA ILE A 6 34.75 8.82 22.21
C ILE A 6 35.33 7.90 21.11
N LEU A 7 35.45 8.38 19.89
CA LEU A 7 36.08 7.64 18.79
C LEU A 7 37.60 7.51 19.01
N LEU A 8 38.28 8.59 19.41
CA LEU A 8 39.69 8.58 19.76
C LEU A 8 40.02 7.66 20.94
N SER A 9 39.17 7.60 21.97
CA SER A 9 39.38 6.73 23.12
C SER A 9 39.17 5.23 22.85
N ARG A 10 38.53 4.88 21.73
CA ARG A 10 38.32 3.49 21.26
C ARG A 10 39.39 2.99 20.29
N MET A 11 40.30 3.88 19.88
CA MET A 11 41.42 3.51 18.98
C MET A 11 42.57 2.97 19.86
N LYS A 12 42.78 1.66 19.85
CA LYS A 12 44.04 1.05 20.25
C LYS A 12 45.05 1.37 19.13
N PHE A 13 45.96 2.33 19.37
CA PHE A 13 47.06 2.55 18.48
C PHE A 13 48.09 1.43 18.73
N ASP A 14 48.31 0.59 17.72
CA ASP A 14 49.52 -0.27 17.71
C ASP A 14 50.71 0.62 17.52
N ILE A 15 51.64 0.57 18.48
CA ILE A 15 52.83 1.42 18.57
C ILE A 15 53.81 1.21 17.36
N LEU A 16 53.49 0.24 16.48
CA LEU A 16 54.32 -0.14 15.32
C LEU A 16 53.84 0.44 13.96
N LEU A 17 52.85 1.32 13.95
CA LEU A 17 52.39 1.91 12.68
C LEU A 17 53.27 3.12 12.30
N ASP A 18 53.68 3.19 11.04
CA ASP A 18 54.38 4.37 10.53
C ASP A 18 53.39 5.55 10.37
N THR A 19 53.96 6.76 10.16
CA THR A 19 53.19 8.01 10.04
C THR A 19 52.17 7.97 8.89
N GLN A 20 52.49 7.27 7.79
CA GLN A 20 51.61 7.13 6.64
C GLN A 20 50.37 6.27 6.98
N GLN A 21 50.56 5.15 7.63
CA GLN A 21 49.48 4.25 8.05
C GLN A 21 48.56 4.90 9.08
N ILE A 22 49.10 5.76 9.96
CA ILE A 22 48.34 6.57 10.91
C ILE A 22 47.49 7.58 10.15
N ASN A 23 48.03 8.30 9.18
CA ASN A 23 47.29 9.27 8.38
C ASN A 23 46.17 8.60 7.57
N ASP A 24 46.43 7.46 6.95
CA ASP A 24 45.39 6.71 6.20
C ASP A 24 44.25 6.24 7.08
N LYS A 25 44.54 5.75 8.29
CA LYS A 25 43.52 5.41 9.28
C LYS A 25 42.71 6.63 9.74
N ILE A 26 43.35 7.76 9.97
CA ILE A 26 42.67 9.03 10.33
C ILE A 26 41.77 9.49 9.19
N GLN A 27 42.24 9.48 7.93
CA GLN A 27 41.42 9.84 6.76
C GLN A 27 40.20 8.92 6.62
N LEU A 28 40.37 7.61 6.78
CA LEU A 28 39.27 6.66 6.74
C LEU A 28 38.19 6.94 7.81
N ILE A 29 38.65 7.30 9.03
CA ILE A 29 37.72 7.64 10.13
C ILE A 29 36.97 8.94 9.85
N ILE A 30 37.68 9.96 9.34
CA ILE A 30 37.08 11.24 8.97
C ILE A 30 36.02 11.02 7.87
N THR A 31 36.34 10.25 6.84
CA THR A 31 35.43 9.93 5.74
C THR A 31 34.17 9.21 6.26
N LYS A 32 34.31 8.16 7.06
CA LYS A 32 33.20 7.45 7.66
C LYS A 32 32.32 8.33 8.60
N ALA A 33 32.98 9.22 9.36
CA ALA A 33 32.26 10.16 10.23
C ALA A 33 31.48 11.19 9.43
N TYR A 34 32.05 11.66 8.30
CA TYR A 34 31.41 12.62 7.39
C TYR A 34 30.23 11.99 6.64
N GLU A 35 30.38 10.77 6.13
CA GLU A 35 29.29 10.00 5.51
C GLU A 35 28.12 9.80 6.50
N LYS A 36 28.43 9.44 7.75
CA LYS A 36 27.42 9.30 8.80
C LYS A 36 26.74 10.62 9.15
N TYR A 37 27.49 11.72 9.14
CA TYR A 37 26.93 13.07 9.32
C TYR A 37 25.99 13.45 8.18
N LEU A 38 26.39 13.23 6.93
CA LEU A 38 25.57 13.50 5.74
C LEU A 38 24.28 12.65 5.75
N ALA A 39 24.40 11.37 6.06
CA ALA A 39 23.24 10.48 6.19
C ALA A 39 22.26 10.95 7.28
N ASN A 40 22.75 11.39 8.44
CA ASN A 40 21.92 11.92 9.52
C ASN A 40 21.31 13.29 9.17
N LYS A 41 22.01 14.14 8.43
CA LYS A 41 21.50 15.43 7.95
C LYS A 41 20.40 15.23 6.91
N SER A 42 20.63 14.39 5.93
CA SER A 42 19.64 13.99 4.92
C SER A 42 18.38 13.40 5.59
N TYR A 43 18.55 12.50 6.58
CA TYR A 43 17.43 11.93 7.35
C TYR A 43 16.61 12.98 8.11
N LYS A 44 17.26 14.00 8.72
CA LYS A 44 16.56 15.09 9.40
C LYS A 44 15.79 15.98 8.43
N ASP A 45 16.41 16.34 7.30
CA ASP A 45 15.79 17.19 6.28
C ASP A 45 14.62 16.49 5.60
N SER A 46 14.74 15.20 5.30
CA SER A 46 13.65 14.41 4.73
C SER A 46 12.52 14.19 5.73
N LYS A 47 12.84 13.95 7.02
CA LYS A 47 11.84 13.85 8.09
C LYS A 47 11.03 15.14 8.22
N THR A 48 11.68 16.30 8.19
CA THR A 48 11.02 17.61 8.27
C THR A 48 10.12 17.87 7.06
N LYS A 49 10.56 17.49 5.85
CA LYS A 49 9.74 17.59 4.62
C LYS A 49 8.51 16.66 4.70
N ILE A 50 8.69 15.44 5.22
CA ILE A 50 7.60 14.49 5.40
C ILE A 50 6.61 14.99 6.46
N ASP A 51 7.11 15.48 7.59
CA ASP A 51 6.23 15.98 8.67
C ASP A 51 5.47 17.23 8.21
N LYS A 52 6.08 18.11 7.42
CA LYS A 52 5.37 19.22 6.76
C LYS A 52 4.30 18.71 5.79
N LYS A 53 4.62 17.74 4.94
CA LYS A 53 3.63 17.11 4.04
C LYS A 53 2.54 16.40 4.84
N LYS A 54 2.88 15.63 5.88
CA LYS A 54 1.91 14.98 6.78
C LYS A 54 0.96 15.99 7.43
N ASN A 55 1.48 17.09 7.98
CA ASN A 55 0.66 18.11 8.63
C ASN A 55 -0.24 18.84 7.63
N LEU A 56 0.24 19.11 6.40
CA LEU A 56 -0.57 19.66 5.32
C LEU A 56 -1.70 18.70 4.92
N TYR A 57 -1.39 17.40 4.83
CA TYR A 57 -2.37 16.37 4.51
C TYR A 57 -3.30 16.07 5.69
N ALA A 58 -2.81 16.00 6.93
CA ALA A 58 -3.65 15.80 8.10
C ALA A 58 -4.70 16.90 8.25
N LYS A 59 -4.33 18.15 7.98
CA LYS A 59 -5.29 19.27 7.91
C LYS A 59 -6.30 19.13 6.77
N LYS A 60 -5.89 18.58 5.62
CA LYS A 60 -6.76 18.38 4.46
C LYS A 60 -7.69 17.18 4.64
N PHE A 61 -7.26 16.14 5.39
CA PHE A 61 -8.00 14.89 5.59
C PHE A 61 -8.80 14.80 6.90
N ALA A 62 -8.68 15.77 7.80
CA ALA A 62 -9.48 15.81 9.02
C ALA A 62 -11.00 15.91 8.74
N ASN A 63 -11.42 16.27 7.51
CA ASN A 63 -12.79 16.37 7.04
C ASN A 63 -12.98 15.69 5.68
N ASP A 64 -12.73 14.40 5.61
CA ASP A 64 -12.56 13.64 4.39
C ASP A 64 -13.90 13.30 3.71
N SER A 65 -14.23 13.96 2.63
CA SER A 65 -15.36 13.61 1.76
C SER A 65 -14.85 13.05 0.44
N THR A 66 -15.15 11.78 0.17
CA THR A 66 -15.05 11.21 -1.17
C THR A 66 -16.41 11.37 -1.86
N ILE A 67 -16.43 12.02 -3.01
CA ILE A 67 -17.62 12.03 -3.87
C ILE A 67 -17.62 10.74 -4.67
N HIS A 68 -18.63 9.89 -4.48
CA HIS A 68 -18.82 8.67 -5.25
C HIS A 68 -20.11 8.78 -6.07
N ILE A 69 -19.98 8.74 -7.39
CA ILE A 69 -21.09 8.87 -8.34
C ILE A 69 -21.21 7.56 -9.10
N SER A 70 -22.33 6.84 -8.86
CA SER A 70 -22.61 5.52 -9.45
C SER A 70 -23.93 5.46 -10.26
N ARG A 71 -24.61 6.61 -10.45
CA ARG A 71 -25.84 6.70 -11.23
C ARG A 71 -25.60 7.34 -12.58
N GLU A 72 -26.25 6.80 -13.60
CA GLU A 72 -26.27 7.33 -14.97
C GLU A 72 -27.08 8.64 -15.06
N GLY A 73 -26.80 9.45 -16.07
CA GLY A 73 -27.53 10.68 -16.37
C GLY A 73 -27.23 11.86 -15.43
N LEU A 74 -26.26 11.74 -14.52
CA LEU A 74 -25.86 12.82 -13.65
C LEU A 74 -24.84 13.75 -14.33
N PHE A 75 -24.89 15.02 -13.97
CA PHE A 75 -23.93 16.05 -14.35
C PHE A 75 -23.14 16.48 -13.11
N LEU A 76 -21.81 16.39 -13.18
CA LEU A 76 -20.91 16.97 -12.18
C LEU A 76 -20.34 18.28 -12.70
N GLY A 77 -20.61 19.36 -11.97
CA GLY A 77 -20.17 20.71 -12.29
C GLY A 77 -19.64 21.45 -11.06
N ILE A 78 -19.37 22.75 -11.23
CA ILE A 78 -18.94 23.66 -10.18
C ILE A 78 -19.92 24.80 -10.03
N SER A 79 -20.20 25.19 -8.79
CA SER A 79 -20.94 26.38 -8.44
C SER A 79 -20.39 26.98 -7.15
N LYS A 80 -20.02 28.27 -7.16
CA LYS A 80 -19.53 29.02 -5.98
C LYS A 80 -18.52 28.22 -5.13
N ASN A 81 -17.44 27.74 -5.72
CA ASN A 81 -16.39 26.95 -5.03
C ASN A 81 -16.87 25.62 -4.40
N LYS A 82 -17.95 25.03 -4.94
CA LYS A 82 -18.47 23.72 -4.56
C LYS A 82 -18.58 22.82 -5.78
N PHE A 83 -18.30 21.54 -5.60
CA PHE A 83 -18.73 20.52 -6.57
C PHE A 83 -20.24 20.32 -6.43
N VAL A 84 -20.95 20.33 -7.55
CA VAL A 84 -22.40 20.15 -7.58
C VAL A 84 -22.76 18.99 -8.47
N ILE A 85 -23.60 18.10 -7.96
CA ILE A 85 -24.18 17.02 -8.73
C ILE A 85 -25.60 17.46 -9.13
N LYS A 86 -25.88 17.45 -10.44
CA LYS A 86 -27.19 17.80 -11.00
C LYS A 86 -27.81 16.59 -11.69
N GLU A 87 -29.11 16.51 -11.61
CA GLU A 87 -29.95 15.57 -12.36
C GLU A 87 -31.09 16.39 -13.01
N PHE A 88 -31.27 16.27 -14.32
CA PHE A 88 -32.24 17.08 -15.09
C PHE A 88 -32.15 18.60 -14.79
N GLY A 89 -30.91 19.12 -14.67
CA GLY A 89 -30.65 20.54 -14.40
C GLY A 89 -30.83 20.97 -12.94
N LYS A 90 -31.42 20.14 -12.06
CA LYS A 90 -31.61 20.43 -10.63
C LYS A 90 -30.46 19.93 -9.79
N VAL A 91 -29.99 20.74 -8.83
CA VAL A 91 -28.92 20.35 -7.90
C VAL A 91 -29.48 19.31 -6.93
N GLN A 92 -28.88 18.15 -6.92
CA GLN A 92 -29.19 17.04 -5.98
C GLN A 92 -28.28 17.12 -4.75
N ASN A 93 -26.98 17.32 -4.96
CA ASN A 93 -25.99 17.38 -3.90
C ASN A 93 -24.93 18.47 -4.18
N SER A 94 -24.35 19.02 -3.12
CA SER A 94 -23.23 19.94 -3.22
C SER A 94 -22.17 19.65 -2.15
N PHE A 95 -20.88 19.75 -2.53
CA PHE A 95 -19.74 19.44 -1.66
C PHE A 95 -18.77 20.61 -1.69
N ALA A 96 -18.38 21.13 -0.52
CA ALA A 96 -17.36 22.18 -0.42
C ALA A 96 -16.02 21.62 -0.92
N MET A 97 -15.34 22.39 -1.78
CA MET A 97 -14.15 21.91 -2.51
C MET A 97 -12.98 21.59 -1.58
N ASP A 98 -12.83 22.35 -0.50
CA ASP A 98 -11.81 22.16 0.54
C ASP A 98 -11.99 20.88 1.36
N LYS A 99 -13.20 20.31 1.35
CA LYS A 99 -13.53 19.05 2.04
C LYS A 99 -13.42 17.81 1.15
N VAL A 100 -13.29 17.99 -0.16
CA VAL A 100 -13.19 16.88 -1.11
C VAL A 100 -11.73 16.55 -1.37
N ASN A 101 -11.38 15.28 -1.24
CA ASN A 101 -10.04 14.79 -1.57
C ASN A 101 -10.00 13.88 -2.78
N ARG A 102 -11.14 13.29 -3.12
CA ARG A 102 -11.27 12.31 -4.21
C ARG A 102 -12.66 12.35 -4.80
N ILE A 103 -12.73 12.17 -6.12
CA ILE A 103 -13.98 11.94 -6.85
C ILE A 103 -13.88 10.58 -7.51
N ILE A 104 -14.84 9.69 -7.27
CA ILE A 104 -14.95 8.37 -7.88
C ILE A 104 -16.16 8.39 -8.80
N ILE A 105 -15.92 8.04 -10.05
CA ILE A 105 -16.96 7.91 -11.08
C ILE A 105 -17.08 6.44 -11.42
N GLU A 106 -18.22 5.85 -11.06
CA GLU A 106 -18.58 4.48 -11.36
C GLU A 106 -19.80 4.49 -12.28
N GLY A 107 -19.66 3.94 -13.48
CA GLY A 107 -20.79 3.79 -14.37
C GLY A 107 -20.63 4.50 -15.71
N LYS A 108 -21.71 4.50 -16.49
CA LYS A 108 -21.80 5.06 -17.83
C LYS A 108 -22.70 6.29 -17.85
N GLY A 109 -22.56 7.15 -18.89
CA GLY A 109 -23.51 8.25 -19.12
C GLY A 109 -23.44 9.40 -18.12
N LEU A 110 -22.31 9.59 -17.42
CA LEU A 110 -22.07 10.74 -16.56
C LEU A 110 -21.36 11.85 -17.35
N ILE A 111 -21.77 13.10 -17.15
CA ILE A 111 -21.19 14.26 -17.79
C ILE A 111 -20.35 15.03 -16.75
N LEU A 112 -19.10 15.34 -17.11
CA LEU A 112 -18.23 16.24 -16.32
C LEU A 112 -18.04 17.57 -17.06
N SER A 113 -18.09 18.67 -16.34
CA SER A 113 -17.60 19.93 -16.89
C SER A 113 -16.06 19.99 -16.83
N THR A 114 -15.46 20.66 -17.81
CA THR A 114 -14.00 20.92 -17.83
C THR A 114 -13.54 21.73 -16.63
N ASP A 115 -14.40 22.58 -16.05
CA ASP A 115 -14.11 23.30 -14.82
C ASP A 115 -13.93 22.37 -13.62
N VAL A 116 -14.67 21.26 -13.55
CA VAL A 116 -14.45 20.23 -12.53
C VAL A 116 -13.06 19.65 -12.64
N ILE A 117 -12.64 19.29 -13.86
CA ILE A 117 -11.30 18.75 -14.12
C ILE A 117 -10.23 19.77 -13.69
N LYS A 118 -10.35 21.02 -14.16
CA LYS A 118 -9.41 22.11 -13.83
C LYS A 118 -9.31 22.31 -12.32
N LYS A 119 -10.44 22.46 -11.65
CA LYS A 119 -10.47 22.70 -10.20
C LYS A 119 -10.02 21.50 -9.37
N ALA A 120 -10.33 20.29 -9.79
CA ALA A 120 -9.82 19.07 -9.14
C ALA A 120 -8.29 19.02 -9.21
N VAL A 121 -7.71 19.25 -10.40
CA VAL A 121 -6.24 19.26 -10.61
C VAL A 121 -5.57 20.38 -9.80
N GLU A 122 -6.10 21.62 -9.83
CA GLU A 122 -5.59 22.77 -9.07
C GLU A 122 -5.55 22.47 -7.55
N ASN A 123 -6.55 21.75 -7.03
CA ASN A 123 -6.67 21.42 -5.60
C ASN A 123 -6.08 20.05 -5.25
N SER A 124 -5.38 19.39 -6.18
CA SER A 124 -4.82 18.03 -5.99
C SER A 124 -5.88 17.00 -5.59
N ILE A 125 -7.08 17.12 -6.15
CA ILE A 125 -8.18 16.16 -6.01
C ILE A 125 -8.09 15.21 -7.18
N THR A 126 -7.98 13.91 -6.92
CA THR A 126 -7.95 12.87 -7.94
C THR A 126 -9.37 12.57 -8.42
N ILE A 127 -9.56 12.42 -9.73
CA ILE A 127 -10.80 11.88 -10.30
C ILE A 127 -10.48 10.49 -10.83
N ASP A 128 -11.06 9.47 -10.21
CA ASP A 128 -10.87 8.06 -10.60
C ASP A 128 -12.12 7.54 -11.30
N PHE A 129 -11.92 6.91 -12.43
CA PHE A 129 -12.95 6.22 -13.20
C PHE A 129 -12.82 4.73 -12.92
N ILE A 130 -13.87 4.14 -12.39
CA ILE A 130 -13.91 2.71 -12.05
C ILE A 130 -15.04 2.01 -12.79
N ASP A 131 -14.82 0.74 -13.06
CA ASP A 131 -15.85 -0.13 -13.64
C ASP A 131 -16.80 -0.69 -12.56
N HIS A 132 -17.76 -1.51 -12.98
CA HIS A 132 -18.73 -2.17 -12.10
C HIS A 132 -18.08 -3.19 -11.13
N ASN A 133 -16.83 -3.59 -11.37
CA ASN A 133 -16.03 -4.44 -10.48
C ASN A 133 -15.17 -3.62 -9.52
N SER A 134 -15.35 -2.30 -9.47
CA SER A 134 -14.52 -1.36 -8.71
C SER A 134 -13.05 -1.30 -9.18
N ILE A 135 -12.76 -1.76 -10.40
CA ILE A 135 -11.43 -1.67 -10.99
C ILE A 135 -11.28 -0.31 -11.66
N SER A 136 -10.26 0.45 -11.26
CA SER A 136 -9.95 1.73 -11.91
C SER A 136 -9.34 1.49 -13.28
N TYR A 137 -9.95 2.08 -14.32
CA TYR A 137 -9.45 2.05 -15.68
C TYR A 137 -8.84 3.37 -16.15
N ALA A 138 -9.09 4.47 -15.43
CA ALA A 138 -8.48 5.77 -15.69
C ALA A 138 -8.45 6.63 -14.42
N SER A 139 -7.48 7.54 -14.34
CA SER A 139 -7.39 8.56 -13.29
C SER A 139 -6.90 9.88 -13.87
N LEU A 140 -7.54 10.98 -13.50
CA LEU A 140 -7.08 12.33 -13.78
C LEU A 140 -6.27 12.85 -12.60
N ILE A 141 -5.03 13.20 -12.87
CA ILE A 141 -4.04 13.67 -11.88
C ILE A 141 -3.35 14.94 -12.38
N THR A 142 -2.72 15.66 -11.47
CA THR A 142 -1.96 16.88 -11.81
C THR A 142 -0.61 16.57 -12.44
N HIS A 143 -0.20 17.35 -13.44
CA HIS A 143 1.15 17.34 -14.01
C HIS A 143 2.12 18.18 -13.15
N LYS A 144 2.51 17.70 -11.98
CA LYS A 144 3.55 18.37 -11.18
C LYS A 144 4.93 17.87 -11.60
N SER A 145 5.90 18.76 -11.75
CA SER A 145 7.29 18.45 -12.16
C SER A 145 7.98 17.41 -11.28
N THR A 146 7.60 17.33 -9.99
CA THR A 146 8.10 16.31 -9.05
C THR A 146 7.78 14.88 -9.45
N VAL A 147 6.70 14.65 -10.21
CA VAL A 147 6.31 13.31 -10.69
C VAL A 147 7.35 12.76 -11.66
N THR A 148 7.79 13.56 -12.62
CA THR A 148 8.78 13.13 -13.62
C THR A 148 10.12 12.75 -12.98
N GLN A 149 10.59 13.55 -12.01
CA GLN A 149 11.84 13.24 -11.28
C GLN A 149 11.72 11.92 -10.49
N ASN A 150 10.57 11.69 -9.84
CA ASN A 150 10.33 10.48 -9.10
C ASN A 150 10.28 9.24 -10.01
N ILE A 151 9.66 9.34 -11.20
CA ILE A 151 9.63 8.25 -12.19
C ILE A 151 11.04 7.87 -12.63
N THR A 152 11.90 8.85 -12.94
CA THR A 152 13.28 8.59 -13.33
C THR A 152 14.06 7.90 -12.21
N LYS A 153 13.90 8.36 -10.95
CA LYS A 153 14.54 7.72 -9.79
C LYS A 153 14.00 6.30 -9.56
N GLN A 154 12.69 6.11 -9.70
CA GLN A 154 12.06 4.81 -9.57
C GLN A 154 12.59 3.80 -10.59
N ALA A 155 12.76 4.22 -11.84
CA ALA A 155 13.34 3.38 -12.89
C ALA A 155 14.80 3.02 -12.57
N LYS A 156 15.61 3.97 -12.10
CA LYS A 156 17.01 3.72 -11.72
C LYS A 156 17.15 2.70 -10.57
N VAL A 157 16.16 2.59 -9.68
CA VAL A 157 16.21 1.59 -8.59
C VAL A 157 16.25 0.16 -9.12
N LEU A 158 15.69 -0.11 -10.31
CA LEU A 158 15.67 -1.45 -10.92
C LEU A 158 17.09 -1.98 -11.23
N GLU A 159 18.08 -1.10 -11.35
CA GLU A 159 19.47 -1.44 -11.62
C GLU A 159 20.33 -1.46 -10.35
N THR A 160 19.70 -1.37 -9.17
CA THR A 160 20.41 -1.27 -7.89
C THR A 160 20.01 -2.37 -6.91
N PRO A 161 20.84 -2.66 -5.89
CA PRO A 161 20.47 -3.58 -4.82
C PRO A 161 19.23 -3.15 -4.02
N LEU A 162 18.76 -1.91 -4.19
CA LEU A 162 17.54 -1.42 -3.54
C LEU A 162 16.30 -2.11 -4.08
N GLN A 163 16.28 -2.54 -5.36
CA GLN A 163 15.17 -3.31 -5.93
C GLN A 163 14.89 -4.57 -5.12
N LEU A 164 15.89 -5.43 -4.96
CA LEU A 164 15.75 -6.69 -4.22
C LEU A 164 15.37 -6.42 -2.74
N TYR A 165 15.92 -5.36 -2.16
CA TYR A 165 15.55 -4.97 -0.80
C TYR A 165 14.07 -4.62 -0.70
N LEU A 166 13.53 -3.76 -1.59
CA LEU A 166 12.12 -3.36 -1.57
C LEU A 166 11.19 -4.54 -1.81
N ALA A 167 11.50 -5.38 -2.81
CA ALA A 167 10.77 -6.62 -3.07
C ALA A 167 10.73 -7.54 -1.84
N THR A 168 11.87 -7.70 -1.17
CA THR A 168 11.97 -8.46 0.08
C THR A 168 11.08 -7.88 1.18
N GLN A 169 10.98 -6.53 1.29
CA GLN A 169 10.12 -5.92 2.29
C GLN A 169 8.63 -6.17 2.00
N PHE A 170 8.18 -6.12 0.75
CA PHE A 170 6.78 -6.43 0.38
C PHE A 170 6.43 -7.88 0.76
N ILE A 171 7.29 -8.83 0.44
CA ILE A 171 7.05 -10.24 0.80
C ILE A 171 7.12 -10.48 2.31
N LYS A 172 8.06 -9.85 3.02
CA LYS A 172 8.10 -9.89 4.49
C LYS A 172 6.83 -9.34 5.11
N GLY A 173 6.32 -8.23 4.57
CA GLY A 173 5.05 -7.64 5.02
C GLY A 173 3.88 -8.60 4.84
N LYS A 174 3.75 -9.20 3.64
CA LYS A 174 2.75 -10.22 3.33
C LYS A 174 2.84 -11.41 4.27
N ALA A 175 4.00 -12.07 4.29
CA ALA A 175 4.22 -13.30 5.06
C ALA A 175 3.96 -13.09 6.56
N LYS A 176 4.47 -11.99 7.14
CA LYS A 176 4.27 -11.68 8.56
C LYS A 176 2.80 -11.43 8.90
N ASN A 177 2.05 -10.74 8.03
CA ASN A 177 0.62 -10.54 8.23
C ASN A 177 -0.18 -11.84 8.09
N GLN A 178 0.19 -12.72 7.15
CA GLN A 178 -0.42 -14.04 7.00
C GLN A 178 -0.16 -14.90 8.24
N ILE A 179 1.07 -14.99 8.72
CA ILE A 179 1.44 -15.71 9.94
C ILE A 179 0.69 -15.16 11.15
N ASN A 180 0.66 -13.84 11.34
CA ASN A 180 -0.03 -13.23 12.46
C ASN A 180 -1.54 -13.51 12.42
N TYR A 181 -2.14 -13.56 11.23
CA TYR A 181 -3.56 -13.88 11.08
C TYR A 181 -3.83 -15.36 11.38
N LEU A 182 -2.98 -16.28 10.90
CA LEU A 182 -3.11 -17.69 11.25
C LEU A 182 -2.93 -17.91 12.76
N LYS A 183 -1.97 -17.26 13.41
CA LYS A 183 -1.83 -17.30 14.88
C LYS A 183 -3.08 -16.79 15.62
N TYR A 184 -3.74 -15.75 15.07
CA TYR A 184 -5.00 -15.28 15.63
C TYR A 184 -6.10 -16.33 15.50
N LEU A 185 -6.26 -16.98 14.34
CA LEU A 185 -7.25 -18.02 14.12
C LEU A 185 -6.95 -19.28 14.94
N ASP A 186 -5.69 -19.63 15.09
CA ASP A 186 -5.28 -20.83 15.80
C ASP A 186 -5.53 -20.80 17.31
N LYS A 187 -5.73 -19.61 17.89
CA LYS A 187 -6.23 -19.48 19.29
C LYS A 187 -7.56 -20.22 19.49
N TYR A 188 -8.37 -20.33 18.44
CA TYR A 188 -9.69 -20.95 18.47
C TYR A 188 -9.69 -22.37 17.94
N HIS A 189 -8.85 -22.68 16.93
CA HIS A 189 -8.89 -23.95 16.20
C HIS A 189 -7.82 -24.96 16.68
N LYS A 190 -6.62 -24.50 17.12
CA LYS A 190 -5.50 -25.30 17.64
C LYS A 190 -5.04 -26.42 16.67
N ILE A 191 -4.99 -26.15 15.37
CA ILE A 191 -4.65 -27.10 14.30
C ILE A 191 -3.64 -26.57 13.29
N LEU A 192 -3.10 -25.33 13.51
CA LEU A 192 -2.28 -24.64 12.52
C LEU A 192 -0.80 -24.51 12.92
N ASP A 193 -0.37 -24.95 14.10
CA ASP A 193 0.97 -24.75 14.65
C ASP A 193 2.09 -25.17 13.69
N ASP A 194 2.02 -26.41 13.12
CA ASP A 194 3.03 -26.91 12.20
C ASP A 194 3.13 -26.06 10.92
N LYS A 195 1.97 -25.60 10.41
CA LYS A 195 1.90 -24.76 9.22
C LYS A 195 2.49 -23.38 9.48
N ILE A 196 2.17 -22.80 10.64
CA ILE A 196 2.70 -21.52 11.12
C ILE A 196 4.22 -21.61 11.27
N SER A 197 4.73 -22.65 11.93
CA SER A 197 6.17 -22.88 12.14
C SER A 197 6.92 -23.01 10.80
N ASN A 198 6.33 -23.72 9.83
CA ASN A 198 6.91 -23.85 8.50
C ASN A 198 6.98 -22.48 7.77
N MET A 199 5.92 -21.69 7.83
CA MET A 199 5.92 -20.33 7.26
C MET A 199 6.95 -19.42 7.94
N GLU A 200 7.11 -19.51 9.27
CA GLU A 200 8.12 -18.75 10.02
C GLU A 200 9.55 -19.17 9.61
N ASN A 201 9.80 -20.42 9.41
CA ASN A 201 11.09 -20.90 8.90
C ASN A 201 11.43 -20.30 7.53
N ILE A 202 10.47 -20.30 6.60
CA ILE A 202 10.68 -19.68 5.28
C ILE A 202 10.93 -18.19 5.42
N LEU A 203 10.14 -17.49 6.25
CA LEU A 203 10.24 -16.06 6.46
C LEU A 203 11.57 -15.62 7.08
N GLU A 204 12.03 -16.31 8.13
CA GLU A 204 13.19 -15.86 8.92
C GLU A 204 14.51 -16.42 8.38
N ILE A 205 14.49 -17.58 7.70
CA ILE A 205 15.72 -18.26 7.24
C ILE A 205 15.91 -18.13 5.73
N LYS A 206 14.86 -18.39 4.91
CA LYS A 206 15.01 -18.48 3.45
C LYS A 206 14.91 -17.11 2.77
N ILE A 207 13.88 -16.32 3.08
CA ILE A 207 13.68 -15.00 2.47
C ILE A 207 14.89 -14.05 2.65
N PRO A 208 15.56 -13.95 3.82
CA PRO A 208 16.75 -13.10 3.95
C PRO A 208 17.94 -13.51 3.10
N LYS A 209 17.99 -14.76 2.63
CA LYS A 209 19.07 -15.34 1.82
C LYS A 209 18.78 -15.28 0.33
N ALA A 210 17.59 -14.83 -0.09
CA ALA A 210 17.24 -14.74 -1.51
C ALA A 210 18.21 -13.84 -2.26
N LEU A 211 18.78 -14.32 -3.34
CA LEU A 211 19.78 -13.63 -4.14
C LEU A 211 19.17 -12.83 -5.30
N ASN A 212 17.94 -13.14 -5.70
CA ASN A 212 17.23 -12.50 -6.80
C ASN A 212 15.71 -12.57 -6.63
N ILE A 213 15.00 -11.83 -7.50
CA ILE A 213 13.54 -11.73 -7.46
C ILE A 213 12.87 -13.08 -7.73
N SER A 214 13.41 -13.90 -8.65
CA SER A 214 12.81 -15.20 -9.00
C SER A 214 12.80 -16.16 -7.80
N GLU A 215 13.92 -16.24 -7.08
CA GLU A 215 14.02 -17.03 -5.86
C GLU A 215 13.08 -16.53 -4.76
N LEU A 216 12.99 -15.20 -4.61
CA LEU A 216 12.11 -14.56 -3.66
C LEU A 216 10.63 -14.86 -3.96
N MET A 217 10.22 -14.86 -5.23
CA MET A 217 8.89 -15.24 -5.70
C MET A 217 8.59 -16.73 -5.42
N GLY A 218 9.60 -17.61 -5.55
CA GLY A 218 9.45 -19.02 -5.18
C GLY A 218 9.14 -19.22 -3.70
N TYR A 219 9.79 -18.47 -2.82
CA TYR A 219 9.50 -18.49 -1.39
C TYR A 219 8.12 -17.90 -1.06
N GLU A 220 7.74 -16.83 -1.76
CA GLU A 220 6.42 -16.24 -1.65
C GLU A 220 5.32 -17.24 -2.03
N GLY A 221 5.48 -17.93 -3.16
CA GLY A 221 4.55 -18.97 -3.61
C GLY A 221 4.40 -20.11 -2.60
N SER A 222 5.51 -20.54 -1.98
CA SER A 222 5.50 -21.55 -0.92
C SER A 222 4.70 -21.09 0.31
N ILE A 223 4.95 -19.89 0.80
CA ILE A 223 4.21 -19.29 1.92
C ILE A 223 2.73 -19.16 1.58
N SER A 224 2.41 -18.64 0.39
CA SER A 224 1.03 -18.46 -0.06
C SER A 224 0.28 -19.79 -0.16
N SER A 225 0.93 -20.85 -0.62
CA SER A 225 0.35 -22.20 -0.67
C SER A 225 -0.01 -22.71 0.73
N ILE A 226 0.93 -22.61 1.68
CA ILE A 226 0.69 -23.03 3.08
C ILE A 226 -0.45 -22.20 3.68
N TYR A 227 -0.45 -20.89 3.46
CA TYR A 227 -1.46 -19.98 3.98
C TYR A 227 -2.88 -20.33 3.51
N TRP A 228 -3.09 -20.50 2.19
CA TRP A 228 -4.42 -20.82 1.66
C TRP A 228 -4.88 -22.22 2.07
N ASN A 229 -3.97 -23.19 2.14
CA ASN A 229 -4.27 -24.52 2.67
C ASN A 229 -4.64 -24.48 4.16
N SER A 230 -4.08 -23.55 4.93
CA SER A 230 -4.44 -23.33 6.33
C SER A 230 -5.81 -22.69 6.46
N LEU A 231 -6.09 -21.65 5.67
CA LEU A 231 -7.40 -20.98 5.69
C LEU A 231 -8.53 -21.92 5.29
N ARG A 232 -8.29 -22.85 4.36
CA ARG A 232 -9.29 -23.86 3.98
C ARG A 232 -9.79 -24.69 5.17
N LEU A 233 -8.97 -24.88 6.20
CA LEU A 233 -9.33 -25.66 7.38
C LEU A 233 -10.21 -24.86 8.38
N VAL A 234 -10.27 -23.55 8.25
CA VAL A 234 -10.93 -22.68 9.24
C VAL A 234 -12.05 -21.79 8.62
N ILE A 235 -12.20 -21.86 7.31
CA ILE A 235 -13.35 -21.21 6.61
C ILE A 235 -14.52 -22.20 6.65
N GLU A 236 -15.67 -21.75 7.18
CA GLU A 236 -16.84 -22.61 7.38
C GLU A 236 -17.67 -22.88 6.10
N VAL A 237 -17.39 -22.16 5.01
CA VAL A 237 -18.02 -22.39 3.70
C VAL A 237 -17.10 -23.17 2.77
N PRO A 238 -17.62 -23.95 1.79
CA PRO A 238 -16.82 -24.73 0.88
C PRO A 238 -15.77 -23.88 0.16
N PHE A 239 -14.50 -24.22 0.32
CA PHE A 239 -13.35 -23.55 -0.28
C PHE A 239 -12.27 -24.58 -0.61
N GLU A 240 -12.00 -24.78 -1.87
CA GLU A 240 -11.00 -25.78 -2.31
C GLU A 240 -9.60 -25.16 -2.42
N LYS A 241 -9.49 -24.10 -3.21
CA LYS A 241 -8.22 -23.41 -3.47
C LYS A 241 -8.42 -21.96 -3.89
N ARG A 242 -7.38 -21.17 -3.81
CA ARG A 242 -7.39 -19.77 -4.27
C ARG A 242 -7.40 -19.68 -5.79
N VAL A 243 -8.45 -19.04 -6.35
CA VAL A 243 -8.63 -18.80 -7.79
C VAL A 243 -8.82 -17.30 -8.01
N THR A 244 -7.96 -16.70 -8.84
CA THR A 244 -8.01 -15.26 -9.15
C THR A 244 -8.88 -14.93 -10.35
N LEU A 245 -8.77 -15.70 -11.43
CA LEU A 245 -9.54 -15.51 -12.66
C LEU A 245 -10.59 -16.61 -12.83
N GLY A 246 -11.80 -16.20 -13.22
CA GLY A 246 -12.90 -17.14 -13.46
C GLY A 246 -13.43 -17.83 -12.21
N ALA A 247 -13.28 -17.24 -11.04
CA ALA A 247 -13.82 -17.76 -9.78
C ALA A 247 -15.35 -17.88 -9.85
N LYS A 248 -15.87 -19.04 -9.46
CA LYS A 248 -17.31 -19.34 -9.44
C LYS A 248 -17.81 -19.77 -8.05
N ASP A 249 -16.94 -19.73 -7.05
CA ASP A 249 -17.28 -19.98 -5.66
C ASP A 249 -17.37 -18.66 -4.86
N ILE A 250 -18.09 -18.71 -3.77
CA ILE A 250 -18.43 -17.53 -2.96
C ILE A 250 -17.19 -16.92 -2.29
N VAL A 251 -16.23 -17.75 -1.88
CA VAL A 251 -15.00 -17.31 -1.18
C VAL A 251 -14.11 -16.54 -2.14
N ASN A 252 -13.75 -17.15 -3.27
CA ASN A 252 -12.89 -16.51 -4.26
C ASN A 252 -13.53 -15.28 -4.89
N SER A 253 -14.83 -15.33 -5.22
CA SER A 253 -15.55 -14.19 -5.78
C SER A 253 -15.57 -13.00 -4.80
N SER A 254 -15.79 -13.27 -3.50
CA SER A 254 -15.76 -12.24 -2.45
C SER A 254 -14.37 -11.65 -2.26
N LEU A 255 -13.33 -12.50 -2.21
CA LEU A 255 -11.95 -12.06 -2.10
C LEU A 255 -11.54 -11.21 -3.31
N ASN A 256 -11.83 -11.65 -4.53
CA ASN A 256 -11.48 -10.93 -5.76
C ASN A 256 -12.12 -9.53 -5.79
N TYR A 257 -13.41 -9.44 -5.45
CA TYR A 257 -14.12 -8.17 -5.39
C TYR A 257 -13.55 -7.24 -4.31
N ALA A 258 -13.28 -7.77 -3.12
CA ALA A 258 -12.72 -7.00 -2.01
C ALA A 258 -11.28 -6.53 -2.30
N TYR A 259 -10.45 -7.36 -2.96
CA TYR A 259 -9.14 -6.95 -3.42
C TYR A 259 -9.20 -5.81 -4.45
N ALA A 260 -10.15 -5.83 -5.38
CA ALA A 260 -10.32 -4.74 -6.34
C ALA A 260 -10.56 -3.39 -5.64
N ILE A 261 -11.36 -3.37 -4.57
CA ILE A 261 -11.58 -2.17 -3.76
C ILE A 261 -10.26 -1.69 -3.11
N LEU A 262 -9.49 -2.62 -2.53
CA LEU A 262 -8.20 -2.29 -1.92
C LEU A 262 -7.17 -1.82 -2.96
N TYR A 263 -7.11 -2.45 -4.15
CA TYR A 263 -6.28 -2.00 -5.27
C TYR A 263 -6.54 -0.55 -5.63
N GLY A 264 -7.79 -0.17 -5.86
CA GLY A 264 -8.16 1.21 -6.18
C GLY A 264 -7.72 2.19 -5.10
N ARG A 265 -7.73 1.78 -3.82
CA ARG A 265 -7.30 2.65 -2.73
C ARG A 265 -5.78 2.80 -2.64
N VAL A 266 -5.03 1.73 -2.78
CA VAL A 266 -3.57 1.74 -2.83
C VAL A 266 -3.06 2.52 -4.05
N GLN A 267 -3.65 2.27 -5.21
CA GLN A 267 -3.33 2.98 -6.46
C GLN A 267 -3.47 4.49 -6.31
N HIS A 268 -4.57 4.94 -5.71
CA HIS A 268 -4.79 6.36 -5.40
C HIS A 268 -3.63 6.96 -4.58
N PHE A 269 -3.19 6.29 -3.51
CA PHE A 269 -2.11 6.81 -2.68
C PHE A 269 -0.72 6.73 -3.32
N LEU A 270 -0.46 5.73 -4.17
CA LEU A 270 0.79 5.67 -4.95
C LEU A 270 0.90 6.85 -5.91
N VAL A 271 -0.18 7.17 -6.64
CA VAL A 271 -0.24 8.34 -7.51
C VAL A 271 -0.02 9.63 -6.72
N HIS A 272 -0.65 9.77 -5.56
CA HIS A 272 -0.45 10.93 -4.68
C HIS A 272 0.97 11.02 -4.11
N ALA A 273 1.65 9.90 -3.93
CA ALA A 273 3.07 9.87 -3.55
C ALA A 273 4.00 10.24 -4.72
N GLY A 274 3.46 10.41 -5.95
CA GLY A 274 4.20 10.77 -7.14
C GLY A 274 4.93 9.60 -7.78
N LEU A 275 4.49 8.35 -7.52
CA LEU A 275 5.07 7.14 -8.06
C LEU A 275 4.35 6.69 -9.34
N SER A 276 5.11 6.16 -10.29
CA SER A 276 4.55 5.46 -11.46
C SER A 276 3.96 4.13 -11.03
N LEU A 277 2.75 3.84 -11.48
CA LEU A 277 2.08 2.59 -11.18
C LEU A 277 2.64 1.39 -11.96
N ASN A 278 3.34 1.65 -13.07
CA ASN A 278 3.82 0.63 -14.00
C ASN A 278 5.26 0.17 -13.72
N ILE A 279 5.98 0.83 -12.80
CA ILE A 279 7.35 0.48 -12.42
C ILE A 279 7.32 -0.19 -11.05
N SER A 280 7.33 -1.51 -11.04
CA SER A 280 7.32 -2.38 -9.86
C SER A 280 8.71 -2.90 -9.51
N PHE A 281 8.89 -3.41 -8.31
CA PHE A 281 10.16 -3.94 -7.81
C PHE A 281 10.13 -5.45 -7.63
N LEU A 282 8.94 -6.03 -7.41
CA LEU A 282 8.71 -7.46 -7.20
C LEU A 282 8.08 -8.12 -8.43
N HIS A 283 6.91 -7.64 -8.86
CA HIS A 283 6.21 -8.18 -10.02
C HIS A 283 6.87 -7.72 -11.32
N SER A 284 6.77 -8.53 -12.37
CA SER A 284 7.26 -8.17 -13.70
C SER A 284 6.56 -6.90 -14.22
N ILE A 285 7.33 -5.99 -14.77
CA ILE A 285 6.81 -4.77 -15.38
C ILE A 285 5.96 -5.15 -16.60
N ASP A 286 4.71 -4.69 -16.59
CA ASP A 286 3.76 -4.85 -17.69
C ASP A 286 3.17 -3.47 -17.99
N GLY A 287 3.43 -2.95 -19.20
CA GLY A 287 3.00 -1.59 -19.59
C GLY A 287 1.50 -1.35 -19.52
N ASN A 288 0.70 -2.42 -19.51
CA ASN A 288 -0.75 -2.37 -19.43
C ASN A 288 -1.32 -2.55 -18.02
N LYS A 289 -0.46 -2.82 -17.01
CA LYS A 289 -0.91 -3.11 -15.65
C LYS A 289 -0.23 -2.21 -14.62
N PRO A 290 -0.94 -1.81 -13.56
CA PRO A 290 -0.38 -1.03 -12.45
C PRO A 290 0.41 -1.93 -11.49
N THR A 291 1.55 -2.49 -11.94
CA THR A 291 2.29 -3.55 -11.25
C THR A 291 2.85 -3.11 -9.91
N LEU A 292 3.18 -1.83 -9.72
CA LEU A 292 3.57 -1.30 -8.40
C LEU A 292 2.42 -1.39 -7.38
N THR A 293 1.17 -1.29 -7.84
CA THR A 293 0.01 -1.49 -6.97
C THR A 293 -0.02 -2.92 -6.45
N PHE A 294 0.38 -3.90 -7.30
CA PHE A 294 0.45 -5.31 -6.90
C PHE A 294 1.54 -5.53 -5.84
N ASP A 295 2.69 -4.86 -5.96
CA ASP A 295 3.73 -4.90 -4.94
C ASP A 295 3.24 -4.33 -3.61
N MET A 296 2.68 -3.12 -3.65
CA MET A 296 2.33 -2.36 -2.45
C MET A 296 1.15 -2.95 -1.68
N ILE A 297 0.22 -3.60 -2.37
CA ILE A 297 -0.96 -4.19 -1.72
C ILE A 297 -0.61 -5.40 -0.86
N GLU A 298 0.51 -6.09 -1.14
CA GLU A 298 0.86 -7.35 -0.48
C GLU A 298 0.88 -7.22 1.05
N GLU A 299 1.36 -6.12 1.59
CA GLU A 299 1.41 -5.92 3.04
C GLU A 299 0.04 -5.62 3.68
N PHE A 300 -1.00 -5.35 2.87
CA PHE A 300 -2.34 -4.99 3.36
C PHE A 300 -3.39 -6.08 3.13
N ARG A 301 -3.16 -7.00 2.19
CA ARG A 301 -4.14 -8.01 1.75
C ARG A 301 -4.77 -8.74 2.92
N THR A 302 -3.96 -9.38 3.72
CA THR A 302 -4.43 -10.24 4.82
C THR A 302 -5.13 -9.42 5.90
N PHE A 303 -4.55 -8.29 6.30
CA PHE A 303 -5.09 -7.49 7.40
C PHE A 303 -6.42 -6.82 7.07
N ILE A 304 -6.61 -6.43 5.81
CA ILE A 304 -7.81 -5.70 5.37
C ILE A 304 -8.82 -6.66 4.72
N VAL A 305 -8.39 -7.44 3.73
CA VAL A 305 -9.31 -8.22 2.90
C VAL A 305 -9.57 -9.60 3.48
N ASP A 306 -8.52 -10.42 3.63
CA ASP A 306 -8.71 -11.84 4.04
C ASP A 306 -9.45 -11.92 5.37
N ARG A 307 -8.99 -11.15 6.37
CA ARG A 307 -9.62 -11.11 7.68
C ARG A 307 -11.09 -10.67 7.62
N THR A 308 -11.42 -9.67 6.81
CA THR A 308 -12.80 -9.17 6.71
C THR A 308 -13.69 -10.20 6.03
N ILE A 309 -13.25 -10.75 4.88
CA ILE A 309 -14.05 -11.72 4.12
C ILE A 309 -14.25 -13.02 4.90
N VAL A 310 -13.17 -13.57 5.48
CA VAL A 310 -13.28 -14.79 6.32
C VAL A 310 -14.21 -14.56 7.51
N SER A 311 -14.13 -13.39 8.16
CA SER A 311 -15.06 -13.04 9.26
C SER A 311 -16.49 -12.94 8.80
N MET A 312 -16.77 -12.38 7.61
CA MET A 312 -18.13 -12.29 7.05
C MET A 312 -18.69 -13.68 6.74
N LEU A 313 -17.86 -14.55 6.12
CA LEU A 313 -18.27 -15.90 5.75
C LEU A 313 -18.54 -16.78 6.98
N ASN A 314 -17.65 -16.75 7.97
CA ASN A 314 -17.82 -17.53 9.22
C ASN A 314 -18.95 -16.98 10.12
N LYS A 315 -19.42 -15.75 9.90
CA LYS A 315 -20.62 -15.20 10.51
C LYS A 315 -21.89 -15.46 9.71
N ASN A 316 -21.79 -16.22 8.63
CA ASN A 316 -22.90 -16.52 7.73
C ASN A 316 -23.61 -15.24 7.20
N GLU A 317 -22.85 -14.16 6.93
CA GLU A 317 -23.43 -12.98 6.30
C GLU A 317 -24.03 -13.32 4.93
N PRO A 318 -25.14 -12.66 4.50
CA PRO A 318 -25.93 -13.06 3.33
C PRO A 318 -25.25 -12.72 2.00
N ILE A 319 -24.05 -13.29 1.78
CA ILE A 319 -23.32 -13.19 0.51
C ILE A 319 -23.85 -14.28 -0.43
N LYS A 320 -24.25 -13.90 -1.66
CA LYS A 320 -24.83 -14.81 -2.65
C LYS A 320 -24.24 -14.58 -4.04
N LEU A 321 -24.14 -15.63 -4.81
CA LEU A 321 -23.86 -15.57 -6.24
C LEU A 321 -25.19 -15.55 -7.02
N GLY A 322 -25.20 -14.90 -8.17
CA GLY A 322 -26.27 -14.97 -9.14
C GLY A 322 -26.16 -16.23 -10.00
N ASN A 323 -27.13 -16.43 -10.90
CA ASN A 323 -27.15 -17.56 -11.84
C ASN A 323 -25.96 -17.56 -12.82
N ASP A 324 -25.32 -16.41 -13.01
CA ASP A 324 -24.11 -16.20 -13.81
C ASP A 324 -22.82 -16.58 -13.07
N GLY A 325 -22.93 -16.98 -11.80
CA GLY A 325 -21.79 -17.29 -10.93
C GLY A 325 -21.05 -16.05 -10.40
N LEU A 326 -21.58 -14.84 -10.62
CA LEU A 326 -21.03 -13.60 -10.11
C LEU A 326 -21.72 -13.17 -8.81
N LEU A 327 -21.04 -12.34 -8.01
CA LEU A 327 -21.67 -11.76 -6.80
C LEU A 327 -22.91 -10.92 -7.16
N THR A 328 -24.01 -11.15 -6.45
CA THR A 328 -25.20 -10.32 -6.60
C THR A 328 -24.92 -8.86 -6.22
N LYS A 329 -25.76 -7.93 -6.68
CA LYS A 329 -25.62 -6.50 -6.36
C LYS A 329 -25.65 -6.25 -4.85
N SER A 330 -26.52 -6.91 -4.12
CA SER A 330 -26.60 -6.83 -2.64
C SER A 330 -25.32 -7.34 -1.97
N SER A 331 -24.77 -8.46 -2.44
CA SER A 331 -23.51 -9.00 -1.92
C SER A 331 -22.32 -8.05 -2.16
N ARG A 332 -22.23 -7.47 -3.36
CA ARG A 332 -21.20 -6.46 -3.66
C ARG A 332 -21.32 -5.23 -2.76
N GLN A 333 -22.54 -4.73 -2.53
CA GLN A 333 -22.77 -3.60 -1.63
C GLN A 333 -22.37 -3.93 -0.19
N LEU A 334 -22.72 -5.13 0.29
CA LEU A 334 -22.38 -5.59 1.63
C LEU A 334 -20.86 -5.71 1.81
N ILE A 335 -20.15 -6.36 0.89
CA ILE A 335 -18.68 -6.47 0.91
C ILE A 335 -18.03 -5.07 0.84
N SER A 336 -18.49 -4.21 -0.08
CA SER A 336 -17.96 -2.85 -0.22
C SER A 336 -18.12 -2.05 1.07
N LYS A 337 -19.27 -2.15 1.74
CA LYS A 337 -19.51 -1.51 3.04
C LYS A 337 -18.52 -1.99 4.09
N ASN A 338 -18.36 -3.31 4.27
CA ASN A 338 -17.47 -3.89 5.27
C ASN A 338 -15.98 -3.53 5.00
N ILE A 339 -15.54 -3.55 3.75
CA ILE A 339 -14.17 -3.14 3.40
C ILE A 339 -13.95 -1.64 3.64
N LYS A 340 -14.92 -0.77 3.32
CA LYS A 340 -14.84 0.68 3.60
C LYS A 340 -14.80 0.95 5.11
N GLU A 341 -15.62 0.26 5.90
CA GLU A 341 -15.60 0.33 7.36
C GLU A 341 -14.26 -0.12 7.93
N LYS A 342 -13.67 -1.22 7.39
CA LYS A 342 -12.34 -1.70 7.78
C LYS A 342 -11.28 -0.65 7.46
N LEU A 343 -11.26 -0.05 6.28
CA LEU A 343 -10.34 1.02 5.90
C LEU A 343 -10.48 2.26 6.80
N GLY A 344 -11.73 2.57 7.19
CA GLY A 344 -12.06 3.68 8.09
C GLY A 344 -11.77 3.41 9.56
N SER A 345 -11.56 2.16 9.96
CA SER A 345 -11.30 1.80 11.36
C SER A 345 -9.87 2.12 11.79
N TYR A 346 -9.63 2.15 13.10
CA TYR A 346 -8.34 2.47 13.69
C TYR A 346 -7.61 1.20 14.13
N THR A 347 -6.29 1.22 14.09
CA THR A 347 -5.42 0.17 14.62
C THR A 347 -4.19 0.74 15.28
N MET A 348 -3.63 0.00 16.25
CA MET A 348 -2.38 0.40 16.88
C MET A 348 -1.21 0.18 15.93
N TRP A 349 -0.54 1.28 15.57
CA TRP A 349 0.66 1.27 14.73
C TRP A 349 1.68 2.27 15.25
N LYS A 350 2.91 1.81 15.50
CA LYS A 350 4.00 2.63 16.08
C LYS A 350 3.62 3.34 17.39
N LYS A 351 2.87 2.64 18.26
CA LYS A 351 2.37 3.12 19.56
C LYS A 351 1.27 4.19 19.48
N GLU A 352 0.70 4.43 18.30
CA GLU A 352 -0.39 5.38 18.07
C GLU A 352 -1.61 4.66 17.49
N SER A 353 -2.80 5.14 17.81
CA SER A 353 -4.05 4.67 17.18
C SER A 353 -4.25 5.44 15.88
N ILE A 354 -4.08 4.76 14.75
CA ILE A 354 -4.08 5.37 13.42
C ILE A 354 -5.13 4.70 12.54
N LYS A 355 -5.86 5.52 11.77
CA LYS A 355 -6.80 5.05 10.75
C LYS A 355 -6.05 4.19 9.72
N ILE A 356 -6.58 3.01 9.38
CA ILE A 356 -5.91 2.07 8.47
C ILE A 356 -5.58 2.72 7.12
N GLU A 357 -6.51 3.49 6.58
CA GLU A 357 -6.32 4.23 5.34
C GLU A 357 -5.12 5.19 5.38
N ASN A 358 -4.91 5.89 6.51
CA ASN A 358 -3.76 6.77 6.71
C ASN A 358 -2.44 5.98 6.82
N ILE A 359 -2.49 4.72 7.27
CA ILE A 359 -1.33 3.83 7.26
C ILE A 359 -0.94 3.49 5.82
N ILE A 360 -1.91 3.13 4.96
CA ILE A 360 -1.65 2.87 3.53
C ILE A 360 -0.98 4.09 2.90
N GLN A 361 -1.56 5.27 3.08
CA GLN A 361 -1.00 6.51 2.57
C GLN A 361 0.43 6.75 3.07
N SER A 362 0.67 6.59 4.37
CA SER A 362 1.99 6.76 4.98
C SER A 362 3.02 5.79 4.40
N GLN A 363 2.63 4.54 4.11
CA GLN A 363 3.52 3.54 3.52
C GLN A 363 3.87 3.90 2.06
N CYS A 364 2.91 4.38 1.25
CA CYS A 364 3.19 4.88 -0.10
C CYS A 364 4.20 6.05 -0.09
N TYR A 365 4.05 7.00 0.85
CA TYR A 365 5.03 8.09 0.99
C TYR A 365 6.40 7.62 1.47
N LYS A 366 6.47 6.60 2.34
CA LYS A 366 7.75 6.02 2.77
C LYS A 366 8.44 5.28 1.63
N LEU A 367 7.67 4.60 0.77
CA LEU A 367 8.22 3.99 -0.43
C LEU A 367 8.82 5.06 -1.34
N ALA A 368 8.08 6.14 -1.62
CA ALA A 368 8.57 7.26 -2.43
C ALA A 368 9.83 7.89 -1.82
N GLN A 369 9.88 8.03 -0.50
CA GLN A 369 11.07 8.54 0.20
C GLN A 369 12.26 7.60 0.07
N ALA A 370 12.07 6.29 0.26
CA ALA A 370 13.15 5.31 0.13
C ALA A 370 13.76 5.32 -1.28
N ILE A 371 12.92 5.54 -2.29
CA ILE A 371 13.35 5.70 -3.69
C ILE A 371 14.10 7.02 -3.89
N ASP A 372 13.56 8.13 -3.35
CA ASP A 372 14.15 9.48 -3.50
C ASP A 372 15.54 9.57 -2.85
N ASP A 373 15.67 9.03 -1.65
CA ASP A 373 16.89 9.04 -0.85
C ASP A 373 17.84 7.86 -1.20
N ASN A 374 17.43 6.93 -2.07
CA ASN A 374 18.13 5.68 -2.39
C ASN A 374 18.54 4.90 -1.12
N THR A 375 17.60 4.71 -0.18
CA THR A 375 17.89 4.16 1.14
C THR A 375 17.11 2.89 1.45
N LYS A 376 17.72 1.96 2.21
CA LYS A 376 17.10 0.75 2.74
C LYS A 376 16.28 1.02 4.02
N LEU A 377 15.53 2.12 4.06
CA LEU A 377 14.74 2.54 5.25
C LEU A 377 13.27 2.13 5.19
N TYR A 378 12.79 1.65 4.04
CA TYR A 378 11.43 1.16 3.92
C TYR A 378 11.23 -0.09 4.78
N LYS A 379 10.18 -0.09 5.60
CA LYS A 379 9.72 -1.24 6.38
C LYS A 379 8.24 -1.42 6.17
N PRO A 380 7.75 -2.65 5.93
CA PRO A 380 6.36 -2.91 5.62
C PRO A 380 5.46 -2.68 6.84
N PHE A 381 4.18 -2.56 6.57
CA PHE A 381 3.16 -2.58 7.61
C PHE A 381 2.96 -4.00 8.13
N ILE A 382 2.97 -4.14 9.45
CA ILE A 382 2.63 -5.39 10.15
C ILE A 382 1.44 -5.08 11.07
N GLY A 383 0.31 -5.72 10.79
CA GLY A 383 -0.92 -5.57 11.56
C GLY A 383 -0.88 -6.33 12.88
N LYS A 384 -1.61 -5.82 13.86
CA LYS A 384 -1.96 -6.55 15.08
C LYS A 384 -3.37 -7.11 14.95
N TYR A 385 -3.56 -8.39 15.25
CA TYR A 385 -4.81 -9.15 15.07
C TYR A 385 -5.51 -9.39 16.40
#